data_5f83c9acb2cc73f1a148fb340a456ec9
#
_entry.id   5f83c9acb2cc73f1a148fb340a456ec9
#
_cell.length_a   1.000
_cell.length_b   1.000
_cell.length_c   1.000
_cell.angle_alpha   90.00
_cell.angle_beta   90.00
_cell.angle_gamma   90.00
#
_symmetry.space_group_name_H-M   'P 1'
#
loop_
_entity.id
_entity.type
_entity.pdbx_description
1 polymer ?
#
loop_
_entity_poly.entity_id
_entity_poly.type
_entity_poly.pdbx_seq_one_letter_code
_entity_poly.pdbx_strand_id
1 'polypeptide(L)'
;MTLGNAINRLRLNAGMSQEQFAGLFHVSQQSVQKWENGDSVPELSKLIAIAKRFGISLDALILGNNNRIVEELKNTRQIKPQYSNVHDWEFYSSNLQTEYVQSIEEGLDMETYKDVFSSIAKLPKDETKKKLGDILYEVVLQAGQREGYQYIEPSDLEEIKALRKPYTIGTTALGNLEDKIHGAWMGRICGCMLGKTVEGIHTDELIPFLKQTGNYPMHRYICRSDLTEDIVNQYKYPLASRDFADEIDGMPVDDDTNYTVLAQLIIEKYGRDFTPYDVSRAWLEYQGKDAYCTAERVAFCNFVKGFEPPQSAVYKNPYREWIGAQIRGDYFGYINPGDPETAAEMAWRDASISHVKNGIYGEMFVSAMIAAAAATNSIEDIIRSGLAQIPCTSRLYEEISGVLTDYHDGVSPKECFAKIHRKYNEFDSHGWCHTIPNAMIVTASLLYGNGDYEKSICMAVETGFDTDCNGATAGSILGMANGIGSIGASWTRPINDTLHTSIFGVGTVSISERVERTLLHIGENARRT
;
A
#
# COMPACT_ATOMS: atom_id res chain seq x y z
N MET A 1 -25.85 35.74 28.86
CA MET A 1 -26.40 37.13 28.79
C MET A 1 -26.98 37.29 27.41
N THR A 2 -28.24 37.74 27.24
CA THR A 2 -28.80 37.92 25.89
C THR A 2 -28.21 39.14 25.21
N LEU A 3 -28.26 39.20 23.87
CA LEU A 3 -27.84 40.38 23.09
C LEU A 3 -28.54 41.68 23.58
N GLY A 4 -29.83 41.61 23.89
CA GLY A 4 -30.58 42.74 24.45
C GLY A 4 -30.00 43.22 25.77
N ASN A 5 -29.66 42.31 26.68
CA ASN A 5 -29.01 42.66 27.94
C ASN A 5 -27.61 43.27 27.72
N ALA A 6 -26.86 42.83 26.69
CA ALA A 6 -25.55 43.39 26.36
C ALA A 6 -25.71 44.85 25.85
N ILE A 7 -26.67 45.10 24.97
CA ILE A 7 -26.98 46.45 24.45
C ILE A 7 -27.42 47.37 25.57
N ASN A 8 -28.35 46.93 26.42
CA ASN A 8 -28.80 47.66 27.58
C ASN A 8 -27.64 48.06 28.50
N ARG A 9 -26.76 47.11 28.82
CA ARG A 9 -25.60 47.37 29.67
C ARG A 9 -24.62 48.36 29.06
N LEU A 10 -24.37 48.28 27.75
CA LEU A 10 -23.50 49.24 27.06
C LEU A 10 -24.08 50.64 27.14
N ARG A 11 -25.39 50.80 26.91
CA ARG A 11 -26.10 52.06 27.01
C ARG A 11 -26.03 52.62 28.42
N LEU A 12 -26.36 51.83 29.43
CA LEU A 12 -26.34 52.24 30.83
C LEU A 12 -24.96 52.64 31.31
N ASN A 13 -23.93 51.86 30.95
CA ASN A 13 -22.55 52.17 31.28
C ASN A 13 -22.05 53.47 30.63
N ALA A 14 -22.61 53.83 29.49
CA ALA A 14 -22.34 55.09 28.83
C ALA A 14 -23.20 56.27 29.35
N GLY A 15 -24.05 56.05 30.34
CA GLY A 15 -24.94 57.07 30.93
C GLY A 15 -26.02 57.60 29.97
N MET A 16 -26.43 56.82 28.96
CA MET A 16 -27.32 57.27 27.90
C MET A 16 -28.76 56.79 28.14
N SER A 17 -29.76 57.73 27.80
CA SER A 17 -31.13 57.30 27.63
C SER A 17 -31.31 56.44 26.36
N GLN A 18 -32.43 55.71 26.25
CA GLN A 18 -32.75 54.97 25.02
C GLN A 18 -32.84 55.89 23.79
N GLU A 19 -33.33 57.08 23.95
CA GLU A 19 -33.45 58.10 22.90
C GLU A 19 -32.07 58.59 22.44
N GLN A 20 -31.16 58.88 23.37
CA GLN A 20 -29.78 59.26 23.06
C GLN A 20 -29.00 58.11 22.34
N PHE A 21 -29.21 56.90 22.80
CA PHE A 21 -28.58 55.69 22.15
C PHE A 21 -29.15 55.48 20.74
N ALA A 22 -30.50 55.68 20.58
CA ALA A 22 -31.16 55.56 19.29
C ALA A 22 -30.62 56.58 18.28
N GLY A 23 -30.40 57.82 18.75
CA GLY A 23 -29.84 58.89 17.93
C GLY A 23 -28.46 58.61 17.40
N LEU A 24 -27.60 57.95 18.18
CA LEU A 24 -26.25 57.55 17.75
C LEU A 24 -26.23 56.58 16.56
N PHE A 25 -27.24 55.77 16.45
CA PHE A 25 -27.32 54.72 15.43
C PHE A 25 -28.40 54.96 14.39
N HIS A 26 -29.01 56.17 14.40
CA HIS A 26 -30.08 56.57 13.48
C HIS A 26 -31.23 55.55 13.44
N VAL A 27 -31.78 55.23 14.60
CA VAL A 27 -32.93 54.34 14.78
C VAL A 27 -33.94 54.97 15.70
N SER A 28 -35.17 54.44 15.79
CA SER A 28 -36.15 54.92 16.74
C SER A 28 -35.84 54.42 18.17
N GLN A 29 -36.28 55.21 19.18
CA GLN A 29 -36.23 54.78 20.56
C GLN A 29 -36.95 53.42 20.77
N GLN A 30 -38.07 53.22 20.07
CA GLN A 30 -38.82 51.96 20.10
C GLN A 30 -38.01 50.78 19.59
N SER A 31 -37.15 51.00 18.61
CA SER A 31 -36.23 49.93 18.11
C SER A 31 -35.23 49.52 19.19
N VAL A 32 -34.63 50.50 19.89
CA VAL A 32 -33.70 50.22 21.01
C VAL A 32 -34.42 49.48 22.12
N GLN A 33 -35.63 49.88 22.48
CA GLN A 33 -36.45 49.21 23.49
C GLN A 33 -36.71 47.73 23.12
N LYS A 34 -37.11 47.48 21.86
CA LYS A 34 -37.33 46.10 21.36
C LYS A 34 -36.07 45.28 21.39
N TRP A 35 -34.89 45.87 21.05
CA TRP A 35 -33.61 45.18 21.13
C TRP A 35 -33.25 44.80 22.56
N GLU A 36 -33.40 45.74 23.50
CA GLU A 36 -33.08 45.52 24.92
C GLU A 36 -34.01 44.50 25.58
N ASN A 37 -35.27 44.44 25.18
CA ASN A 37 -36.25 43.46 25.65
C ASN A 37 -36.08 42.09 24.99
N GLY A 38 -35.35 42.01 23.88
CA GLY A 38 -35.21 40.78 23.10
C GLY A 38 -36.36 40.52 22.12
N ASP A 39 -37.27 41.51 21.92
CA ASP A 39 -38.40 41.41 20.99
C ASP A 39 -37.98 41.46 19.53
N SER A 40 -36.79 42.01 19.25
CA SER A 40 -36.15 42.03 17.93
C SER A 40 -34.63 42.09 18.05
N VAL A 41 -33.94 41.75 16.96
CA VAL A 41 -32.49 41.82 16.86
C VAL A 41 -32.10 42.98 15.94
N PRO A 42 -31.06 43.78 16.28
CA PRO A 42 -30.53 44.77 15.37
C PRO A 42 -30.03 44.14 14.07
N GLU A 43 -30.18 44.84 12.95
CA GLU A 43 -29.54 44.48 11.69
C GLU A 43 -28.01 44.43 11.86
N LEU A 44 -27.33 43.58 11.05
CA LEU A 44 -25.88 43.41 11.11
C LEU A 44 -25.09 44.71 11.02
N SER A 45 -25.57 45.66 10.19
CA SER A 45 -24.98 47.00 10.04
C SER A 45 -25.00 47.78 11.36
N LYS A 46 -26.09 47.67 12.15
CA LYS A 46 -26.24 48.32 13.45
C LYS A 46 -25.40 47.64 14.53
N LEU A 47 -25.32 46.31 14.50
CA LEU A 47 -24.44 45.54 15.40
C LEU A 47 -22.98 45.94 15.20
N ILE A 48 -22.52 46.06 13.94
CA ILE A 48 -21.17 46.53 13.62
C ILE A 48 -20.94 47.96 14.12
N ALA A 49 -21.93 48.86 13.93
CA ALA A 49 -21.83 50.25 14.39
C ALA A 49 -21.75 50.35 15.92
N ILE A 50 -22.55 49.56 16.65
CA ILE A 50 -22.53 49.48 18.12
C ILE A 50 -21.16 48.95 18.58
N ALA A 51 -20.70 47.85 18.01
CA ALA A 51 -19.39 47.22 18.35
C ALA A 51 -18.24 48.24 18.16
N LYS A 52 -18.18 48.90 17.00
CA LYS A 52 -17.18 49.94 16.71
C LYS A 52 -17.25 51.12 17.67
N ARG A 53 -18.48 51.62 17.97
CA ARG A 53 -18.65 52.80 18.82
C ARG A 53 -18.19 52.57 20.26
N PHE A 54 -18.39 51.35 20.78
CA PHE A 54 -18.04 50.98 22.14
C PHE A 54 -16.72 50.23 22.26
N GLY A 55 -15.96 50.05 21.16
CA GLY A 55 -14.66 49.42 21.18
C GLY A 55 -14.68 47.94 21.60
N ILE A 56 -15.78 47.23 21.31
CA ILE A 56 -15.92 45.79 21.64
C ILE A 56 -15.99 44.98 20.35
N SER A 57 -15.64 43.71 20.43
CA SER A 57 -15.82 42.78 19.29
C SER A 57 -17.30 42.44 19.11
N LEU A 58 -17.70 42.08 17.89
CA LEU A 58 -19.04 41.54 17.61
C LEU A 58 -19.35 40.33 18.46
N ASP A 59 -18.36 39.46 18.68
CA ASP A 59 -18.49 38.28 19.53
C ASP A 59 -18.84 38.68 20.97
N ALA A 60 -18.15 39.69 21.53
CA ALA A 60 -18.41 40.17 22.87
C ALA A 60 -19.79 40.83 22.98
N LEU A 61 -20.26 41.49 21.91
CA LEU A 61 -21.59 42.09 21.85
C LEU A 61 -22.69 41.03 21.75
N ILE A 62 -22.55 40.04 20.87
CA ILE A 62 -23.58 39.04 20.53
C ILE A 62 -23.61 37.91 21.57
N LEU A 63 -22.45 37.44 22.00
CA LEU A 63 -22.31 36.29 22.88
C LEU A 63 -22.13 36.66 24.36
N GLY A 64 -21.91 37.94 24.64
CA GLY A 64 -21.57 38.45 25.96
C GLY A 64 -20.13 38.07 26.38
N ASN A 65 -19.59 38.74 27.40
CA ASN A 65 -18.27 38.41 27.96
C ASN A 65 -18.27 37.08 28.76
N ASN A 66 -19.06 36.10 28.37
CA ASN A 66 -19.10 34.82 29.05
C ASN A 66 -18.14 33.87 28.35
N ASN A 67 -16.86 33.99 28.67
CA ASN A 67 -15.78 33.08 28.20
C ASN A 67 -16.20 31.61 28.29
N ARG A 68 -17.04 31.24 29.25
CA ARG A 68 -17.54 29.88 29.44
C ARG A 68 -18.50 29.43 28.33
N ILE A 69 -19.42 30.33 27.86
CA ILE A 69 -20.35 29.98 26.76
C ILE A 69 -19.59 29.93 25.42
N VAL A 70 -18.64 30.83 25.22
CA VAL A 70 -17.80 30.85 24.02
C VAL A 70 -16.88 29.61 23.99
N GLU A 71 -16.35 29.22 25.14
CA GLU A 71 -15.52 28.02 25.27
C GLU A 71 -16.36 26.73 25.13
N GLU A 72 -17.56 26.71 25.69
CA GLU A 72 -18.49 25.58 25.54
C GLU A 72 -18.98 25.43 24.09
N LEU A 73 -19.29 26.55 23.41
CA LEU A 73 -19.63 26.55 21.98
C LEU A 73 -18.43 26.21 21.07
N LYS A 74 -17.23 26.62 21.43
CA LYS A 74 -16.00 26.18 20.74
C LYS A 74 -15.77 24.69 20.92
N ASN A 75 -15.93 24.16 22.13
CA ASN A 75 -15.72 22.75 22.44
C ASN A 75 -16.78 21.85 21.81
N THR A 76 -18.04 22.31 21.68
CA THR A 76 -19.12 21.54 21.04
C THR A 76 -19.13 21.62 19.51
N ARG A 77 -18.51 22.63 18.91
CA ARG A 77 -18.46 22.83 17.44
C ARG A 77 -17.11 22.46 16.81
N GLN A 78 -16.04 22.39 17.56
CA GLN A 78 -14.76 21.88 17.09
C GLN A 78 -14.70 20.35 17.29
N ILE A 79 -15.35 19.63 16.37
CA ILE A 79 -15.20 18.18 16.30
C ILE A 79 -13.77 17.89 15.85
N LYS A 80 -13.01 17.27 16.73
CA LYS A 80 -11.65 16.79 16.44
C LYS A 80 -11.68 15.29 16.33
N PRO A 81 -10.92 14.72 15.39
CA PRO A 81 -10.74 13.28 15.34
C PRO A 81 -10.14 12.77 16.66
N GLN A 82 -10.55 11.59 17.09
CA GLN A 82 -9.81 10.85 18.12
C GLN A 82 -8.59 10.21 17.45
N TYR A 83 -7.45 10.88 17.48
CA TYR A 83 -6.25 10.44 16.78
C TYR A 83 -5.75 9.05 17.22
N SER A 84 -6.07 8.62 18.46
CA SER A 84 -5.81 7.26 18.93
C SER A 84 -6.52 6.17 18.12
N ASN A 85 -7.65 6.51 17.46
CA ASN A 85 -8.46 5.58 16.68
C ASN A 85 -8.11 5.63 15.17
N VAL A 86 -7.23 6.55 14.76
CA VAL A 86 -6.75 6.59 13.39
C VAL A 86 -5.60 5.59 13.26
N HIS A 87 -5.64 4.70 12.27
CA HIS A 87 -4.53 3.77 12.03
C HIS A 87 -3.24 4.53 11.67
N ASP A 88 -2.06 4.01 12.03
CA ASP A 88 -0.80 4.72 11.79
C ASP A 88 -0.53 4.92 10.31
N TRP A 89 -0.88 3.97 9.45
CA TRP A 89 -0.76 4.14 8.00
C TRP A 89 -1.62 5.28 7.42
N GLU A 90 -2.72 5.62 8.08
CA GLU A 90 -3.65 6.70 7.69
C GLU A 90 -3.25 8.07 8.26
N PHE A 91 -2.28 8.08 9.17
CA PHE A 91 -1.80 9.30 9.82
C PHE A 91 -0.38 9.63 9.35
N TYR A 92 -0.26 10.37 8.24
CA TYR A 92 1.01 10.70 7.58
C TYR A 92 2.14 11.07 8.54
N SER A 93 1.82 11.89 9.56
CA SER A 93 2.82 12.36 10.53
C SER A 93 3.36 11.26 11.46
N SER A 94 2.75 10.06 11.52
CA SER A 94 3.33 8.90 12.20
C SER A 94 4.46 8.27 11.38
N ASN A 95 4.50 8.53 10.07
CA ASN A 95 5.36 7.87 9.11
C ASN A 95 6.44 8.79 8.52
N LEU A 96 6.78 9.86 9.23
CA LEU A 96 7.76 10.86 8.78
C LEU A 96 9.16 10.28 8.59
N GLN A 97 9.53 9.27 9.36
CA GLN A 97 10.81 8.60 9.18
C GLN A 97 10.84 7.83 7.86
N THR A 98 9.77 7.11 7.54
CA THR A 98 9.60 6.41 6.26
C THR A 98 9.59 7.40 5.09
N GLU A 99 8.86 8.52 5.20
CA GLU A 99 8.86 9.57 4.18
C GLU A 99 10.24 10.15 3.94
N TYR A 100 11.01 10.39 5.01
CA TYR A 100 12.37 10.90 4.88
C TYR A 100 13.27 9.92 4.12
N VAL A 101 13.25 8.64 4.50
CA VAL A 101 14.09 7.61 3.86
C VAL A 101 13.67 7.44 2.40
N GLN A 102 12.37 7.33 2.13
CA GLN A 102 11.81 7.23 0.78
C GLN A 102 12.24 8.42 -0.10
N SER A 103 12.16 9.64 0.43
CA SER A 103 12.57 10.86 -0.29
C SER A 103 14.06 10.86 -0.63
N ILE A 104 14.92 10.43 0.30
CA ILE A 104 16.37 10.30 0.05
C ILE A 104 16.67 9.26 -1.02
N GLU A 105 15.99 8.10 -0.99
CA GLU A 105 16.18 7.03 -1.96
C GLU A 105 15.71 7.42 -3.37
N GLU A 106 14.65 8.22 -3.46
CA GLU A 106 14.19 8.81 -4.72
C GLU A 106 15.10 9.92 -5.27
N GLY A 107 16.13 10.27 -4.53
CA GLY A 107 17.12 11.28 -4.94
C GLY A 107 16.73 12.70 -4.61
N LEU A 108 15.80 12.95 -3.71
CA LEU A 108 15.49 14.31 -3.27
C LEU A 108 16.58 14.87 -2.33
N ASP A 109 16.84 16.16 -2.43
CA ASP A 109 17.79 16.87 -1.56
C ASP A 109 17.15 17.18 -0.21
N MET A 110 17.14 16.17 0.66
CA MET A 110 16.46 16.21 1.96
C MET A 110 17.39 16.06 3.17
N GLU A 111 18.71 15.91 2.96
CA GLU A 111 19.65 15.56 4.03
C GLU A 111 19.65 16.56 5.20
N THR A 112 19.47 17.85 4.89
CA THR A 112 19.44 18.92 5.92
C THR A 112 18.21 18.85 6.83
N TYR A 113 17.16 18.12 6.44
CA TYR A 113 15.91 18.01 7.18
C TYR A 113 15.84 16.79 8.11
N LYS A 114 16.85 15.91 8.13
CA LYS A 114 16.87 14.65 8.88
C LYS A 114 16.42 14.80 10.33
N ASP A 115 17.03 15.75 11.05
CA ASP A 115 16.78 15.94 12.48
C ASP A 115 15.38 16.49 12.74
N VAL A 116 14.84 17.30 11.83
CA VAL A 116 13.48 17.85 11.94
C VAL A 116 12.45 16.73 11.77
N PHE A 117 12.59 15.90 10.73
CA PHE A 117 11.72 14.73 10.52
C PHE A 117 11.76 13.78 11.71
N SER A 118 12.96 13.44 12.19
CA SER A 118 13.15 12.56 13.35
C SER A 118 12.55 13.13 14.65
N SER A 119 12.67 14.43 14.86
CA SER A 119 12.15 15.09 16.07
C SER A 119 10.63 15.13 16.09
N ILE A 120 10.00 15.48 14.95
CA ILE A 120 8.53 15.53 14.83
C ILE A 120 7.93 14.12 14.85
N ALA A 121 8.61 13.11 14.28
CA ALA A 121 8.17 11.71 14.34
C ALA A 121 7.96 11.22 15.78
N LYS A 122 8.72 11.71 16.75
CA LYS A 122 8.64 11.32 18.17
C LYS A 122 7.53 12.01 18.96
N LEU A 123 6.87 13.02 18.40
CA LEU A 123 5.79 13.72 19.07
C LEU A 123 4.56 12.81 19.27
N PRO A 124 3.73 13.08 20.30
CA PRO A 124 2.45 12.42 20.46
C PRO A 124 1.56 12.57 19.23
N LYS A 125 0.74 11.57 18.95
CA LYS A 125 -0.20 11.54 17.84
C LYS A 125 -1.40 12.45 18.12
N ASP A 126 -1.27 13.72 17.73
CA ASP A 126 -2.25 14.77 17.99
C ASP A 126 -2.34 15.78 16.83
N GLU A 127 -3.16 16.80 17.00
CA GLU A 127 -3.35 17.90 16.04
C GLU A 127 -2.06 18.67 15.76
N THR A 128 -1.18 18.83 16.77
CA THR A 128 0.10 19.53 16.61
C THR A 128 1.03 18.76 15.70
N LYS A 129 1.19 17.45 15.97
CA LYS A 129 1.99 16.56 15.13
C LYS A 129 1.46 16.52 13.69
N LYS A 130 0.12 16.48 13.53
CA LYS A 130 -0.52 16.55 12.20
C LYS A 130 -0.11 17.80 11.43
N LYS A 131 -0.25 18.99 12.05
CA LYS A 131 0.10 20.26 11.40
C LYS A 131 1.58 20.35 11.04
N LEU A 132 2.47 19.88 11.91
CA LEU A 132 3.90 19.83 11.64
C LEU A 132 4.22 18.86 10.50
N GLY A 133 3.56 17.71 10.43
CA GLY A 133 3.68 16.79 9.30
C GLY A 133 3.17 17.38 7.99
N ASP A 134 2.08 18.16 8.03
CA ASP A 134 1.59 18.86 6.84
C ASP A 134 2.64 19.87 6.31
N ILE A 135 3.35 20.58 7.20
CA ILE A 135 4.45 21.48 6.83
C ILE A 135 5.63 20.70 6.23
N LEU A 136 5.99 19.56 6.83
CA LEU A 136 7.08 18.72 6.28
C LEU A 136 6.72 18.12 4.91
N TYR A 137 5.46 17.81 4.68
CA TYR A 137 5.00 17.39 3.36
C TYR A 137 5.21 18.49 2.30
N GLU A 138 4.93 19.75 2.62
CA GLU A 138 5.25 20.87 1.73
C GLU A 138 6.76 20.99 1.45
N VAL A 139 7.61 20.67 2.43
CA VAL A 139 9.07 20.62 2.23
C VAL A 139 9.43 19.53 1.22
N VAL A 140 8.84 18.33 1.33
CA VAL A 140 9.06 17.24 0.35
C VAL A 140 8.65 17.67 -1.04
N LEU A 141 7.49 18.31 -1.20
CA LEU A 141 6.99 18.77 -2.50
C LEU A 141 7.88 19.83 -3.17
N GLN A 142 8.62 20.60 -2.38
CA GLN A 142 9.51 21.67 -2.87
C GLN A 142 10.97 21.20 -3.03
N ALA A 143 11.30 20.01 -2.56
CA ALA A 143 12.66 19.49 -2.63
C ALA A 143 13.07 19.25 -4.09
N GLY A 144 14.25 19.73 -4.45
CA GLY A 144 14.87 19.46 -5.74
C GLY A 144 15.55 18.10 -5.78
N GLN A 145 15.94 17.68 -6.96
CA GLN A 145 16.77 16.49 -7.10
C GLN A 145 18.19 16.77 -6.62
N ARG A 146 18.75 15.83 -5.84
CA ARG A 146 20.12 15.88 -5.32
C ARG A 146 21.12 15.82 -6.47
N GLU A 147 22.16 16.65 -6.38
CA GLU A 147 23.26 16.62 -7.33
C GLU A 147 23.93 15.23 -7.38
N GLY A 148 24.16 14.71 -8.57
CA GLY A 148 24.80 13.40 -8.78
C GLY A 148 23.88 12.19 -8.63
N TYR A 149 22.57 12.38 -8.45
CA TYR A 149 21.61 11.24 -8.50
C TYR A 149 21.57 10.67 -9.92
N GLN A 150 21.93 9.39 -10.04
CA GLN A 150 22.21 8.77 -11.35
C GLN A 150 20.99 8.08 -12.01
N TYR A 151 19.91 7.83 -11.23
CA TYR A 151 18.78 7.07 -11.73
C TYR A 151 17.75 7.97 -12.44
N ILE A 152 17.10 7.42 -13.46
CA ILE A 152 15.98 8.06 -14.17
C ILE A 152 14.80 7.09 -14.06
N GLU A 153 13.83 7.46 -13.25
CA GLU A 153 12.74 6.59 -12.79
C GLU A 153 11.38 7.26 -12.98
N PRO A 154 10.87 7.36 -14.23
CA PRO A 154 9.55 7.94 -14.49
C PRO A 154 8.43 7.02 -14.02
N SER A 155 7.26 7.60 -13.71
CA SER A 155 6.02 6.84 -13.42
C SER A 155 5.06 6.80 -14.62
N ASP A 156 5.28 7.64 -15.64
CA ASP A 156 4.50 7.63 -16.87
C ASP A 156 4.85 6.44 -17.77
N LEU A 157 3.84 5.79 -18.35
CA LEU A 157 4.02 4.56 -19.13
C LEU A 157 4.89 4.76 -20.38
N GLU A 158 4.68 5.86 -21.11
CA GLU A 158 5.42 6.11 -22.34
C GLU A 158 6.88 6.49 -22.05
N GLU A 159 7.13 7.21 -20.96
CA GLU A 159 8.49 7.48 -20.48
C GLU A 159 9.19 6.20 -20.01
N ILE A 160 8.47 5.29 -19.30
CA ILE A 160 8.96 3.96 -18.95
C ILE A 160 9.36 3.19 -20.20
N LYS A 161 8.47 3.10 -21.19
CA LYS A 161 8.72 2.40 -22.46
C LYS A 161 9.94 2.95 -23.20
N ALA A 162 10.15 4.26 -23.17
CA ALA A 162 11.30 4.90 -23.82
C ALA A 162 12.65 4.51 -23.19
N LEU A 163 12.67 4.09 -21.94
CA LEU A 163 13.88 3.70 -21.18
C LEU A 163 14.10 2.19 -21.08
N ARG A 164 13.29 1.38 -21.75
CA ARG A 164 13.42 -0.07 -21.75
C ARG A 164 14.63 -0.54 -22.57
N LYS A 165 15.20 -1.66 -22.16
CA LYS A 165 16.19 -2.41 -22.95
C LYS A 165 15.52 -3.67 -23.48
N PRO A 166 15.29 -3.77 -24.81
CA PRO A 166 14.57 -4.90 -25.39
C PRO A 166 15.24 -6.25 -25.11
N TYR A 167 14.43 -7.25 -24.82
CA TYR A 167 14.81 -8.66 -24.73
C TYR A 167 13.72 -9.51 -25.39
N THR A 168 14.11 -10.50 -26.18
CA THR A 168 13.16 -11.38 -26.87
C THR A 168 13.46 -12.81 -26.51
N ILE A 169 12.49 -13.50 -25.95
CA ILE A 169 12.55 -14.95 -25.76
C ILE A 169 12.34 -15.67 -27.10
N GLY A 170 12.99 -16.81 -27.27
CA GLY A 170 12.71 -17.69 -28.40
C GLY A 170 11.24 -18.10 -28.39
N THR A 171 10.59 -18.11 -29.57
CA THR A 171 9.19 -18.51 -29.71
C THR A 171 9.05 -19.99 -29.35
N THR A 172 8.50 -20.31 -28.20
CA THR A 172 8.10 -21.66 -27.81
C THR A 172 6.57 -21.75 -27.80
N ALA A 173 6.05 -22.91 -28.16
CA ALA A 173 4.60 -23.15 -28.03
C ALA A 173 4.20 -23.03 -26.56
N LEU A 174 3.05 -22.43 -26.28
CA LEU A 174 2.56 -22.21 -24.91
C LEU A 174 2.27 -23.51 -24.13
N GLY A 175 2.24 -24.67 -24.81
CA GLY A 175 1.97 -25.96 -24.19
C GLY A 175 0.53 -26.10 -23.68
N ASN A 176 0.33 -26.85 -22.60
CA ASN A 176 -0.98 -26.99 -21.95
C ASN A 176 -1.25 -25.78 -21.04
N LEU A 177 -1.98 -24.78 -21.54
CA LEU A 177 -2.31 -23.58 -20.79
C LEU A 177 -3.16 -23.85 -19.53
N GLU A 178 -4.08 -24.82 -19.60
CA GLU A 178 -4.89 -25.19 -18.43
C GLU A 178 -4.02 -25.68 -17.28
N ASP A 179 -3.07 -26.58 -17.57
CA ASP A 179 -2.13 -27.09 -16.59
C ASP A 179 -1.23 -25.97 -16.01
N LYS A 180 -0.76 -25.05 -16.86
CA LYS A 180 0.08 -23.92 -16.47
C LYS A 180 -0.70 -22.89 -15.63
N ILE A 181 -1.89 -22.51 -16.03
CA ILE A 181 -2.72 -21.56 -15.27
C ILE A 181 -3.13 -22.17 -13.92
N HIS A 182 -3.48 -23.45 -13.90
CA HIS A 182 -3.73 -24.14 -12.63
C HIS A 182 -2.48 -24.18 -11.74
N GLY A 183 -1.31 -24.45 -12.33
CA GLY A 183 -0.03 -24.37 -11.65
C GLY A 183 0.25 -22.99 -11.07
N ALA A 184 -0.02 -21.94 -11.83
CA ALA A 184 0.20 -20.55 -11.40
C ALA A 184 -0.69 -20.16 -10.21
N TRP A 185 -1.99 -20.40 -10.29
CA TRP A 185 -2.91 -20.15 -9.18
C TRP A 185 -2.53 -20.95 -7.93
N MET A 186 -2.39 -22.26 -8.06
CA MET A 186 -2.07 -23.13 -6.92
C MET A 186 -0.68 -22.83 -6.38
N GLY A 187 0.29 -22.58 -7.26
CA GLY A 187 1.65 -22.25 -6.88
C GLY A 187 1.75 -20.97 -6.07
N ARG A 188 1.02 -19.93 -6.50
CA ARG A 188 0.89 -18.68 -5.74
C ARG A 188 0.32 -18.92 -4.35
N ILE A 189 -0.81 -19.62 -4.28
CA ILE A 189 -1.53 -19.85 -3.02
C ILE A 189 -0.69 -20.71 -2.05
N CYS A 190 -0.05 -21.76 -2.52
CA CYS A 190 0.81 -22.60 -1.68
C CYS A 190 2.05 -21.84 -1.18
N GLY A 191 2.66 -21.01 -2.05
CA GLY A 191 3.82 -20.20 -1.67
C GLY A 191 3.44 -19.11 -0.65
N CYS A 192 2.28 -18.46 -0.83
CA CYS A 192 1.72 -17.51 0.12
C CYS A 192 1.47 -18.18 1.49
N MET A 193 0.80 -19.34 1.52
CA MET A 193 0.54 -20.07 2.77
C MET A 193 1.82 -20.45 3.52
N LEU A 194 2.89 -20.79 2.80
CA LEU A 194 4.18 -21.11 3.43
C LEU A 194 4.73 -19.90 4.19
N GLY A 195 4.70 -18.72 3.57
CA GLY A 195 5.21 -17.49 4.15
C GLY A 195 4.29 -16.88 5.21
N LYS A 196 2.95 -16.99 5.03
CA LYS A 196 1.94 -16.42 5.93
C LYS A 196 2.10 -16.84 7.39
N THR A 197 2.46 -18.08 7.65
CA THR A 197 2.70 -18.59 9.01
C THR A 197 3.80 -17.81 9.73
N VAL A 198 4.77 -17.28 9.00
CA VAL A 198 5.97 -16.60 9.53
C VAL A 198 6.12 -15.16 9.05
N GLU A 199 5.09 -14.58 8.47
CA GLU A 199 5.08 -13.18 8.04
C GLU A 199 5.36 -12.24 9.22
N GLY A 200 6.41 -11.42 9.07
CA GLY A 200 6.86 -10.48 10.11
C GLY A 200 7.82 -11.06 11.16
N ILE A 201 8.19 -12.35 11.08
CA ILE A 201 9.32 -12.88 11.85
C ILE A 201 10.63 -12.54 11.14
N HIS A 202 11.63 -12.09 11.90
CA HIS A 202 12.96 -11.81 11.33
C HIS A 202 13.88 -13.02 11.43
N THR A 203 14.95 -13.02 10.62
CA THR A 203 15.85 -14.19 10.52
C THR A 203 16.56 -14.56 11.80
N ASP A 204 16.73 -13.64 12.75
CA ASP A 204 17.31 -13.89 14.08
C ASP A 204 16.41 -14.79 14.96
N GLU A 205 15.09 -14.81 14.72
CA GLU A 205 14.14 -15.75 15.34
C GLU A 205 13.75 -16.89 14.37
N LEU A 206 13.54 -16.61 13.08
CA LEU A 206 13.11 -17.59 12.08
C LEU A 206 14.09 -18.76 11.95
N ILE A 207 15.37 -18.48 11.75
CA ILE A 207 16.38 -19.53 11.52
C ILE A 207 16.56 -20.45 12.75
N PRO A 208 16.67 -19.93 14.00
CA PRO A 208 16.65 -20.78 15.19
C PRO A 208 15.37 -21.60 15.32
N PHE A 209 14.21 -21.03 15.05
CA PHE A 209 12.93 -21.73 15.07
C PHE A 209 12.89 -22.91 14.09
N LEU A 210 13.27 -22.68 12.81
CA LEU A 210 13.32 -23.74 11.80
C LEU A 210 14.28 -24.86 12.17
N LYS A 211 15.44 -24.54 12.76
CA LYS A 211 16.38 -25.55 13.25
C LYS A 211 15.82 -26.36 14.39
N GLN A 212 15.13 -25.73 15.31
CA GLN A 212 14.55 -26.38 16.50
C GLN A 212 13.41 -27.34 16.13
N THR A 213 12.63 -26.98 15.08
CA THR A 213 11.52 -27.80 14.57
C THR A 213 11.96 -28.81 13.50
N GLY A 214 13.26 -28.88 13.20
CA GLY A 214 13.79 -29.80 12.19
C GLY A 214 13.39 -29.45 10.76
N ASN A 215 13.02 -28.19 10.48
CA ASN A 215 12.64 -27.67 9.18
C ASN A 215 13.69 -26.70 8.60
N TYR A 216 14.97 -26.92 8.89
CA TYR A 216 16.08 -26.14 8.35
C TYR A 216 17.11 -27.03 7.64
N PRO A 217 17.49 -26.76 6.37
CA PRO A 217 16.84 -25.78 5.46
C PRO A 217 15.36 -26.07 5.30
N MET A 218 14.56 -25.01 5.07
CA MET A 218 13.11 -25.15 4.92
C MET A 218 12.77 -26.10 3.76
N HIS A 219 11.84 -27.04 4.00
CA HIS A 219 11.45 -28.06 3.03
C HIS A 219 10.00 -28.53 3.17
N ARG A 220 9.23 -27.92 4.06
CA ARG A 220 7.82 -28.23 4.28
C ARG A 220 7.09 -27.05 4.91
N TYR A 221 5.78 -27.11 4.92
CA TYR A 221 4.99 -26.19 5.73
C TYR A 221 5.36 -26.29 7.22
N ILE A 222 5.15 -25.18 7.92
CA ILE A 222 5.16 -25.15 9.37
C ILE A 222 3.80 -25.59 9.86
N CYS A 223 3.77 -26.52 10.82
CA CYS A 223 2.57 -27.12 11.35
C CYS A 223 2.37 -26.73 12.81
N ARG A 224 1.11 -26.71 13.27
CA ARG A 224 0.81 -26.52 14.70
C ARG A 224 1.51 -27.59 15.56
N SER A 225 1.63 -28.79 15.05
CA SER A 225 2.33 -29.89 15.69
C SER A 225 3.83 -29.65 15.90
N ASP A 226 4.44 -28.67 15.22
CA ASP A 226 5.82 -28.24 15.47
C ASP A 226 5.97 -27.41 16.75
N LEU A 227 4.86 -26.87 17.28
CA LEU A 227 4.87 -25.97 18.42
C LEU A 227 4.73 -26.75 19.73
N THR A 228 5.74 -26.66 20.56
CA THR A 228 5.66 -27.00 22.00
C THR A 228 5.45 -25.74 22.80
N GLU A 229 5.02 -25.87 24.05
CA GLU A 229 4.87 -24.73 24.97
C GLU A 229 6.21 -23.99 25.16
N ASP A 230 7.32 -24.72 25.20
CA ASP A 230 8.66 -24.16 25.31
C ASP A 230 9.03 -23.32 24.08
N ILE A 231 8.71 -23.79 22.86
CA ILE A 231 8.96 -23.06 21.62
C ILE A 231 8.14 -21.79 21.57
N VAL A 232 6.84 -21.84 21.89
CA VAL A 232 5.96 -20.66 21.88
C VAL A 232 6.45 -19.59 22.85
N ASN A 233 6.96 -19.98 24.02
CA ASN A 233 7.44 -19.04 25.04
C ASN A 233 8.85 -18.50 24.77
N GLN A 234 9.61 -19.14 23.87
CA GLN A 234 10.99 -18.77 23.58
C GLN A 234 11.10 -17.55 22.67
N TYR A 235 10.20 -17.44 21.69
CA TYR A 235 10.23 -16.41 20.64
C TYR A 235 9.29 -15.26 20.99
N LYS A 236 9.67 -14.01 20.59
CA LYS A 236 8.81 -12.83 20.74
C LYS A 236 7.70 -12.81 19.70
N TYR A 237 7.97 -13.43 18.54
CA TYR A 237 7.00 -13.55 17.48
C TYR A 237 5.78 -14.38 17.94
N PRO A 238 4.53 -13.92 17.67
CA PRO A 238 3.32 -14.53 18.22
C PRO A 238 2.92 -15.82 17.48
N LEU A 239 3.77 -16.83 17.50
CA LEU A 239 3.57 -18.12 16.83
C LEU A 239 2.18 -18.74 17.12
N ALA A 240 1.70 -18.64 18.35
CA ALA A 240 0.45 -19.30 18.76
C ALA A 240 -0.81 -18.80 18.02
N SER A 241 -0.77 -17.61 17.41
CA SER A 241 -1.93 -16.95 16.78
C SER A 241 -1.91 -17.00 15.25
N ARG A 242 -1.02 -17.80 14.67
CA ARG A 242 -0.85 -17.90 13.22
C ARG A 242 -1.66 -19.07 12.62
N ASP A 243 -1.89 -18.99 11.30
CA ASP A 243 -2.47 -20.08 10.53
C ASP A 243 -1.42 -21.17 10.25
N PHE A 244 -1.77 -22.43 10.42
CA PHE A 244 -0.89 -23.58 10.22
C PHE A 244 -1.48 -24.57 9.22
N ALA A 245 -0.62 -25.15 8.39
CA ALA A 245 -1.05 -26.02 7.30
C ALA A 245 -1.79 -27.29 7.74
N ASP A 246 -1.59 -27.75 8.99
CA ASP A 246 -2.30 -28.90 9.58
C ASP A 246 -3.62 -28.52 10.29
N GLU A 247 -3.98 -27.23 10.34
CA GLU A 247 -5.22 -26.75 10.96
C GLU A 247 -6.18 -26.11 9.95
N ILE A 248 -5.73 -25.75 8.74
CA ILE A 248 -6.55 -25.07 7.74
C ILE A 248 -7.37 -26.06 6.90
N ASP A 249 -8.50 -25.59 6.36
CA ASP A 249 -9.28 -26.24 5.30
C ASP A 249 -9.51 -25.21 4.18
N GLY A 250 -8.47 -24.99 3.40
CA GLY A 250 -8.40 -23.94 2.39
C GLY A 250 -7.43 -22.82 2.76
N MET A 251 -7.04 -22.01 1.76
CA MET A 251 -6.20 -20.84 1.99
C MET A 251 -6.94 -19.80 2.82
N PRO A 252 -6.44 -19.40 3.99
CA PRO A 252 -7.00 -18.29 4.76
C PRO A 252 -6.97 -16.98 3.97
N VAL A 253 -7.77 -16.00 4.42
CA VAL A 253 -7.76 -14.65 3.83
C VAL A 253 -6.36 -14.04 3.91
N ASP A 254 -5.92 -13.53 2.76
CA ASP A 254 -4.64 -12.89 2.58
C ASP A 254 -4.73 -11.83 1.50
N ASP A 255 -3.99 -10.71 1.60
CA ASP A 255 -4.05 -9.64 0.59
C ASP A 255 -3.40 -10.07 -0.73
N ASP A 256 -2.31 -10.85 -0.73
CA ASP A 256 -1.73 -11.45 -1.92
C ASP A 256 -2.74 -12.19 -2.79
N THR A 257 -3.55 -13.04 -2.16
CA THR A 257 -4.56 -13.84 -2.87
C THR A 257 -5.82 -13.06 -3.18
N ASN A 258 -6.22 -12.13 -2.31
CA ASN A 258 -7.33 -11.21 -2.57
C ASN A 258 -7.09 -10.37 -3.83
N TYR A 259 -5.89 -9.80 -4.00
CA TYR A 259 -5.57 -8.99 -5.18
C TYR A 259 -5.68 -9.78 -6.48
N THR A 260 -5.27 -11.04 -6.49
CA THR A 260 -5.38 -11.88 -7.69
C THR A 260 -6.84 -12.12 -8.07
N VAL A 261 -7.71 -12.38 -7.09
CA VAL A 261 -9.17 -12.52 -7.32
C VAL A 261 -9.79 -11.18 -7.71
N LEU A 262 -9.38 -10.08 -7.07
CA LEU A 262 -9.89 -8.74 -7.37
C LEU A 262 -9.53 -8.31 -8.80
N ALA A 263 -8.30 -8.58 -9.26
CA ALA A 263 -7.89 -8.33 -10.64
C ALA A 263 -8.72 -9.13 -11.65
N GLN A 264 -9.08 -10.39 -11.33
CA GLN A 264 -10.03 -11.17 -12.15
C GLN A 264 -11.38 -10.47 -12.26
N LEU A 265 -11.94 -9.98 -11.15
CA LEU A 265 -13.21 -9.25 -11.15
C LEU A 265 -13.14 -7.92 -11.92
N ILE A 266 -11.99 -7.23 -11.87
CA ILE A 266 -11.76 -6.01 -12.66
C ILE A 266 -11.85 -6.33 -14.15
N ILE A 267 -11.21 -7.39 -14.60
CA ILE A 267 -11.29 -7.85 -16.00
C ILE A 267 -12.72 -8.27 -16.36
N GLU A 268 -13.42 -8.99 -15.50
CA GLU A 268 -14.82 -9.38 -15.72
C GLU A 268 -15.75 -8.16 -15.89
N LYS A 269 -15.51 -7.12 -15.10
CA LYS A 269 -16.39 -5.94 -15.07
C LYS A 269 -16.07 -4.92 -16.14
N TYR A 270 -14.79 -4.61 -16.34
CA TYR A 270 -14.34 -3.51 -17.18
C TYR A 270 -13.66 -3.98 -18.47
N GLY A 271 -13.39 -5.27 -18.60
CA GLY A 271 -12.66 -5.83 -19.74
C GLY A 271 -11.16 -5.55 -19.69
N ARG A 272 -10.45 -5.92 -20.75
CA ARG A 272 -8.99 -5.81 -20.85
C ARG A 272 -8.49 -4.37 -21.00
N ASP A 273 -9.36 -3.47 -21.44
CA ASP A 273 -9.03 -2.04 -21.66
C ASP A 273 -9.31 -1.18 -20.41
N PHE A 274 -9.42 -1.82 -19.22
CA PHE A 274 -9.62 -1.11 -17.97
C PHE A 274 -8.56 -0.02 -17.74
N THR A 275 -8.96 1.03 -17.04
CA THR A 275 -8.12 2.17 -16.71
C THR A 275 -7.75 2.20 -15.23
N PRO A 276 -6.74 2.97 -14.82
CA PRO A 276 -6.45 3.19 -13.39
C PRO A 276 -7.68 3.70 -12.60
N TYR A 277 -8.53 4.48 -13.23
CA TYR A 277 -9.78 4.94 -12.62
C TYR A 277 -10.74 3.77 -12.33
N ASP A 278 -10.87 2.81 -13.26
CA ASP A 278 -11.71 1.62 -13.07
C ASP A 278 -11.22 0.75 -11.90
N VAL A 279 -9.89 0.61 -11.76
CA VAL A 279 -9.29 -0.08 -10.61
C VAL A 279 -9.65 0.61 -9.29
N SER A 280 -9.50 1.93 -9.21
CA SER A 280 -9.85 2.68 -8.00
C SER A 280 -11.34 2.54 -7.64
N ARG A 281 -12.23 2.50 -8.65
CA ARG A 281 -13.66 2.27 -8.45
C ARG A 281 -13.96 0.85 -7.97
N ALA A 282 -13.27 -0.15 -8.52
CA ALA A 282 -13.40 -1.54 -8.06
C ALA A 282 -12.98 -1.68 -6.59
N TRP A 283 -11.87 -1.06 -6.18
CA TRP A 283 -11.43 -1.10 -4.80
C TRP A 283 -12.46 -0.53 -3.82
N LEU A 284 -13.05 0.63 -4.15
CA LEU A 284 -14.10 1.25 -3.34
C LEU A 284 -15.37 0.41 -3.24
N GLU A 285 -15.64 -0.43 -4.23
CA GLU A 285 -16.85 -1.25 -4.31
C GLU A 285 -16.69 -2.63 -3.67
N TYR A 286 -15.53 -3.25 -3.87
CA TYR A 286 -15.35 -4.66 -3.55
C TYR A 286 -14.69 -4.93 -2.19
N GLN A 287 -14.01 -3.96 -1.60
CA GLN A 287 -13.36 -4.17 -0.30
C GLN A 287 -13.45 -2.94 0.60
N GLY A 288 -13.43 -3.16 1.92
CA GLY A 288 -13.28 -2.08 2.90
C GLY A 288 -11.82 -1.65 3.05
N LYS A 289 -11.59 -0.42 3.52
CA LYS A 289 -10.23 0.13 3.69
C LYS A 289 -9.29 -0.74 4.54
N ASP A 290 -9.84 -1.52 5.47
CA ASP A 290 -9.05 -2.35 6.40
C ASP A 290 -8.54 -3.65 5.76
N ALA A 291 -8.97 -3.96 4.52
CA ALA A 291 -8.40 -5.02 3.71
C ALA A 291 -7.11 -4.60 2.97
N TYR A 292 -6.76 -3.32 3.05
CA TYR A 292 -5.59 -2.75 2.39
C TYR A 292 -4.52 -2.36 3.41
N CYS A 293 -3.25 -2.60 3.09
CA CYS A 293 -2.10 -2.24 3.90
C CYS A 293 -1.43 -0.97 3.35
N THR A 294 -0.55 -0.36 4.09
CA THR A 294 0.43 0.67 3.71
C THR A 294 0.04 1.59 2.55
N ALA A 295 0.70 1.49 1.39
CA ALA A 295 0.47 2.36 0.23
C ALA A 295 -0.95 2.29 -0.31
N GLU A 296 -1.52 1.10 -0.34
CA GLU A 296 -2.87 0.82 -0.83
C GLU A 296 -3.92 1.44 0.09
N ARG A 297 -3.76 1.34 1.42
CA ARG A 297 -4.66 1.98 2.37
C ARG A 297 -4.61 3.50 2.25
N VAL A 298 -3.42 4.08 2.05
CA VAL A 298 -3.28 5.51 1.79
C VAL A 298 -4.00 5.90 0.50
N ALA A 299 -3.79 5.16 -0.59
CA ALA A 299 -4.46 5.40 -1.86
C ALA A 299 -5.99 5.28 -1.74
N PHE A 300 -6.49 4.24 -1.05
CA PHE A 300 -7.92 4.08 -0.76
C PHE A 300 -8.50 5.30 -0.02
N CYS A 301 -7.82 5.75 1.03
CA CYS A 301 -8.22 6.95 1.76
C CYS A 301 -8.18 8.22 0.88
N ASN A 302 -7.25 8.27 -0.07
CA ASN A 302 -7.15 9.36 -1.03
C ASN A 302 -8.32 9.33 -2.05
N PHE A 303 -8.74 8.16 -2.54
CA PHE A 303 -9.95 8.03 -3.36
C PHE A 303 -11.19 8.57 -2.64
N VAL A 304 -11.37 8.22 -1.35
CA VAL A 304 -12.48 8.72 -0.52
C VAL A 304 -12.42 10.24 -0.37
N LYS A 305 -11.24 10.85 -0.38
CA LYS A 305 -11.04 12.30 -0.33
C LYS A 305 -11.21 12.99 -1.70
N GLY A 306 -11.42 12.23 -2.78
CA GLY A 306 -11.62 12.77 -4.12
C GLY A 306 -10.34 12.91 -4.95
N PHE A 307 -9.22 12.31 -4.53
CA PHE A 307 -8.03 12.20 -5.38
C PHE A 307 -8.21 11.05 -6.35
N GLU A 308 -7.93 11.31 -7.61
CA GLU A 308 -7.93 10.30 -8.67
C GLU A 308 -6.49 9.83 -8.97
N PRO A 309 -6.30 8.63 -9.56
CA PRO A 309 -4.99 8.24 -10.08
C PRO A 309 -4.48 9.22 -11.15
N PRO A 310 -3.19 9.55 -11.17
CA PRO A 310 -2.11 9.05 -10.31
C PRO A 310 -1.91 9.84 -9.00
N GLN A 311 -2.67 10.94 -8.75
CA GLN A 311 -2.49 11.77 -7.55
C GLN A 311 -2.75 10.98 -6.26
N SER A 312 -3.63 9.99 -6.30
CA SER A 312 -3.92 9.09 -5.18
C SER A 312 -2.69 8.30 -4.70
N ALA A 313 -1.78 7.98 -5.60
CA ALA A 313 -0.53 7.27 -5.30
C ALA A 313 0.51 8.14 -4.59
N VAL A 314 0.44 9.46 -4.79
CA VAL A 314 1.48 10.40 -4.35
C VAL A 314 1.10 11.13 -3.06
N TYR A 315 -0.19 11.53 -2.93
CA TYR A 315 -0.60 12.42 -1.84
C TYR A 315 -0.39 11.76 -0.48
N LYS A 316 0.61 12.25 0.26
CA LYS A 316 0.95 11.80 1.62
C LYS A 316 1.11 10.28 1.74
N ASN A 317 1.72 9.68 0.74
CA ASN A 317 1.98 8.25 0.66
C ASN A 317 3.48 7.94 0.82
N PRO A 318 3.96 7.75 2.05
CA PRO A 318 5.37 7.43 2.31
C PRO A 318 5.78 6.02 1.87
N TYR A 319 4.83 5.17 1.52
CA TYR A 319 4.99 3.76 1.15
C TYR A 319 4.99 3.51 -0.36
N ARG A 320 5.05 4.57 -1.18
CA ARG A 320 4.81 4.56 -2.62
C ARG A 320 5.75 3.70 -3.47
N GLU A 321 6.82 3.14 -2.89
CA GLU A 321 7.71 2.15 -3.53
C GLU A 321 7.77 0.82 -2.74
N TRP A 322 6.81 0.58 -1.84
CA TRP A 322 6.72 -0.68 -1.11
C TRP A 322 6.10 -1.77 -1.98
N ILE A 323 6.17 -3.02 -1.50
CA ILE A 323 5.88 -4.24 -2.25
C ILE A 323 4.42 -4.40 -2.73
N GLY A 324 3.48 -3.65 -2.17
CA GLY A 324 2.05 -3.88 -2.38
C GLY A 324 1.56 -3.82 -3.83
N ALA A 325 2.28 -3.14 -4.75
CA ALA A 325 1.99 -3.28 -6.17
C ALA A 325 2.59 -4.58 -6.74
N GLN A 326 3.83 -4.92 -6.40
CA GLN A 326 4.49 -6.12 -6.91
C GLN A 326 3.68 -7.41 -6.70
N ILE A 327 2.96 -7.51 -5.59
CA ILE A 327 2.20 -8.71 -5.20
C ILE A 327 0.86 -8.89 -5.92
N ARG A 328 0.41 -7.94 -6.72
CA ARG A 328 -0.93 -7.98 -7.32
C ARG A 328 -0.95 -8.06 -8.85
N GLY A 329 0.22 -8.04 -9.49
CA GLY A 329 0.36 -8.12 -10.95
C GLY A 329 0.13 -9.48 -11.57
N ASP A 330 0.00 -10.54 -10.78
CA ASP A 330 -0.02 -11.94 -11.23
C ASP A 330 -1.12 -12.21 -12.25
N TYR A 331 -2.32 -11.74 -11.98
CA TYR A 331 -3.45 -12.01 -12.86
C TYR A 331 -3.26 -11.43 -14.26
N PHE A 332 -2.59 -10.30 -14.38
CA PHE A 332 -2.27 -9.70 -15.69
C PHE A 332 -1.24 -10.53 -16.44
N GLY A 333 -0.33 -11.20 -15.74
CA GLY A 333 0.54 -12.23 -16.30
C GLY A 333 -0.22 -13.46 -16.77
N TYR A 334 -1.18 -13.96 -15.98
CA TYR A 334 -2.00 -15.15 -16.31
C TYR A 334 -2.78 -14.99 -17.59
N ILE A 335 -3.39 -13.83 -17.82
CA ILE A 335 -4.26 -13.60 -18.99
C ILE A 335 -3.50 -13.14 -20.25
N ASN A 336 -2.18 -12.99 -20.17
CA ASN A 336 -1.31 -12.60 -21.29
C ASN A 336 -0.16 -13.63 -21.51
N PRO A 337 -0.46 -14.93 -21.64
CA PRO A 337 0.57 -15.97 -21.76
C PRO A 337 1.44 -15.72 -23.00
N GLY A 338 2.75 -15.58 -22.79
CA GLY A 338 3.72 -15.31 -23.86
C GLY A 338 3.79 -13.85 -24.35
N ASP A 339 3.04 -12.94 -23.73
CA ASP A 339 3.03 -11.51 -24.04
C ASP A 339 3.41 -10.65 -22.81
N PRO A 340 4.72 -10.56 -22.48
CA PRO A 340 5.20 -9.80 -21.32
C PRO A 340 4.90 -8.30 -21.43
N GLU A 341 4.82 -7.74 -22.64
CA GLU A 341 4.59 -6.30 -22.84
C GLU A 341 3.16 -5.93 -22.43
N THR A 342 2.16 -6.63 -22.96
CA THR A 342 0.76 -6.39 -22.60
C THR A 342 0.51 -6.66 -21.11
N ALA A 343 1.13 -7.70 -20.54
CA ALA A 343 1.05 -8.00 -19.12
C ALA A 343 1.58 -6.84 -18.26
N ALA A 344 2.76 -6.32 -18.60
CA ALA A 344 3.36 -5.18 -17.90
C ALA A 344 2.55 -3.88 -18.06
N GLU A 345 1.93 -3.65 -19.22
CA GLU A 345 1.08 -2.47 -19.41
C GLU A 345 -0.20 -2.54 -18.55
N MET A 346 -0.82 -3.70 -18.43
CA MET A 346 -1.97 -3.89 -17.54
C MET A 346 -1.56 -3.71 -16.07
N ALA A 347 -0.42 -4.25 -15.67
CA ALA A 347 0.16 -4.08 -14.34
C ALA A 347 0.45 -2.59 -14.04
N TRP A 348 0.97 -1.82 -14.99
CA TRP A 348 1.14 -0.37 -14.83
C TRP A 348 -0.18 0.34 -14.53
N ARG A 349 -1.29 -0.04 -15.20
CA ARG A 349 -2.62 0.56 -14.97
C ARG A 349 -3.12 0.28 -13.55
N ASP A 350 -2.82 -0.88 -13.02
CA ASP A 350 -3.15 -1.25 -11.63
C ASP A 350 -2.20 -0.57 -10.63
N ALA A 351 -0.89 -0.67 -10.82
CA ALA A 351 0.12 -0.13 -9.91
C ALA A 351 -0.01 1.38 -9.69
N SER A 352 -0.27 2.13 -10.76
CA SER A 352 -0.26 3.60 -10.77
C SER A 352 -1.32 4.26 -9.89
N ILE A 353 -2.29 3.50 -9.37
CA ILE A 353 -3.32 4.03 -8.46
C ILE A 353 -2.78 4.28 -7.05
N SER A 354 -1.71 3.56 -6.65
CA SER A 354 -1.19 3.51 -5.28
C SER A 354 0.33 3.64 -5.17
N HIS A 355 1.07 3.41 -6.26
CA HIS A 355 2.52 3.37 -6.29
C HIS A 355 3.12 4.27 -7.37
N VAL A 356 4.44 4.51 -7.25
CA VAL A 356 5.24 5.27 -8.22
C VAL A 356 6.56 4.56 -8.47
N LYS A 357 7.27 4.92 -9.53
CA LYS A 357 8.67 4.49 -9.80
C LYS A 357 8.87 2.98 -9.58
N ASN A 358 9.81 2.58 -8.69
CA ASN A 358 10.12 1.15 -8.48
C ASN A 358 8.95 0.34 -7.90
N GLY A 359 7.98 0.96 -7.22
CA GLY A 359 6.73 0.30 -6.85
C GLY A 359 5.94 -0.14 -8.08
N ILE A 360 5.76 0.75 -9.07
CA ILE A 360 5.15 0.40 -10.37
C ILE A 360 5.98 -0.66 -11.10
N TYR A 361 7.31 -0.47 -11.14
CA TYR A 361 8.19 -1.38 -11.88
C TYR A 361 8.19 -2.79 -11.29
N GLY A 362 8.01 -2.94 -9.98
CA GLY A 362 7.88 -4.25 -9.33
C GLY A 362 6.70 -5.05 -9.86
N GLU A 363 5.54 -4.43 -10.00
CA GLU A 363 4.35 -5.07 -10.55
C GLU A 363 4.53 -5.41 -12.04
N MET A 364 5.04 -4.46 -12.83
CA MET A 364 5.34 -4.67 -14.26
C MET A 364 6.34 -5.82 -14.45
N PHE A 365 7.38 -5.89 -13.63
CA PHE A 365 8.42 -6.92 -13.65
C PHE A 365 7.84 -8.31 -13.38
N VAL A 366 7.06 -8.46 -12.31
CA VAL A 366 6.45 -9.74 -11.92
C VAL A 366 5.43 -10.19 -12.96
N SER A 367 4.53 -9.33 -13.38
CA SER A 367 3.51 -9.64 -14.38
C SER A 367 4.14 -10.10 -15.71
N ALA A 368 5.20 -9.43 -16.15
CA ALA A 368 5.95 -9.80 -17.35
C ALA A 368 6.69 -11.14 -17.20
N MET A 369 7.29 -11.41 -16.02
CA MET A 369 7.91 -12.71 -15.75
C MET A 369 6.90 -13.84 -15.83
N ILE A 370 5.71 -13.68 -15.28
CA ILE A 370 4.66 -14.69 -15.31
C ILE A 370 4.17 -14.92 -16.75
N ALA A 371 3.96 -13.86 -17.52
CA ALA A 371 3.60 -13.98 -18.93
C ALA A 371 4.69 -14.74 -19.74
N ALA A 372 5.95 -14.43 -19.50
CA ALA A 372 7.09 -15.13 -20.12
C ALA A 372 7.17 -16.61 -19.70
N ALA A 373 6.90 -16.92 -18.42
CA ALA A 373 6.92 -18.27 -17.88
C ALA A 373 5.90 -19.20 -18.57
N ALA A 374 4.83 -18.66 -19.14
CA ALA A 374 3.92 -19.45 -19.97
C ALA A 374 4.58 -19.98 -21.24
N ALA A 375 5.61 -19.31 -21.77
CA ALA A 375 6.27 -19.62 -23.03
C ALA A 375 7.66 -20.25 -22.86
N THR A 376 8.30 -20.19 -21.69
CA THR A 376 9.62 -20.75 -21.44
C THR A 376 9.77 -21.28 -20.02
N ASN A 377 10.63 -22.28 -19.82
CA ASN A 377 11.03 -22.77 -18.49
C ASN A 377 12.44 -22.29 -18.10
N SER A 378 13.08 -21.48 -18.96
CA SER A 378 14.37 -20.88 -18.67
C SER A 378 14.19 -19.76 -17.65
N ILE A 379 14.65 -19.96 -16.44
CA ILE A 379 14.54 -18.97 -15.36
C ILE A 379 15.20 -17.64 -15.74
N GLU A 380 16.35 -17.72 -16.40
CA GLU A 380 17.06 -16.51 -16.84
C GLU A 380 16.25 -15.73 -17.91
N ASP A 381 15.64 -16.43 -18.88
CA ASP A 381 14.79 -15.79 -19.89
C ASP A 381 13.55 -15.15 -19.26
N ILE A 382 12.96 -15.79 -18.27
CA ILE A 382 11.83 -15.26 -17.50
C ILE A 382 12.22 -13.94 -16.83
N ILE A 383 13.33 -13.92 -16.08
CA ILE A 383 13.81 -12.72 -15.37
C ILE A 383 14.17 -11.60 -16.35
N ARG A 384 14.89 -11.93 -17.44
CA ARG A 384 15.26 -10.94 -18.47
C ARG A 384 14.05 -10.36 -19.20
N SER A 385 13.00 -11.16 -19.39
CA SER A 385 11.72 -10.68 -19.96
C SER A 385 11.04 -9.67 -19.04
N GLY A 386 11.09 -9.90 -17.73
CA GLY A 386 10.62 -8.93 -16.74
C GLY A 386 11.43 -7.63 -16.79
N LEU A 387 12.77 -7.73 -16.76
CA LEU A 387 13.67 -6.59 -16.85
C LEU A 387 13.46 -5.76 -18.13
N ALA A 388 13.09 -6.40 -19.24
CA ALA A 388 12.81 -5.72 -20.50
C ALA A 388 11.55 -4.82 -20.45
N GLN A 389 10.74 -4.92 -19.42
CA GLN A 389 9.51 -4.13 -19.30
C GLN A 389 9.64 -2.93 -18.35
N ILE A 390 10.77 -2.74 -17.70
CA ILE A 390 11.03 -1.64 -16.78
C ILE A 390 12.21 -0.77 -17.26
N PRO A 391 12.35 0.49 -16.75
CA PRO A 391 13.47 1.36 -17.15
C PRO A 391 14.82 0.74 -16.79
N CYS A 392 15.70 0.60 -17.77
CA CYS A 392 17.08 0.11 -17.54
C CYS A 392 17.95 1.09 -16.72
N THR A 393 17.43 2.28 -16.45
CA THR A 393 18.05 3.34 -15.64
C THR A 393 17.54 3.35 -14.19
N SER A 394 16.72 2.37 -13.80
CA SER A 394 16.12 2.33 -12.45
C SER A 394 16.98 1.57 -11.44
N ARG A 395 16.78 1.87 -10.16
CA ARG A 395 17.37 1.13 -9.04
C ARG A 395 16.99 -0.36 -9.10
N LEU A 396 15.72 -0.67 -9.36
CA LEU A 396 15.26 -2.07 -9.46
C LEU A 396 15.99 -2.84 -10.57
N TYR A 397 16.14 -2.24 -11.76
CA TYR A 397 16.86 -2.87 -12.86
C TYR A 397 18.33 -3.17 -12.51
N GLU A 398 19.01 -2.21 -11.86
CA GLU A 398 20.40 -2.37 -11.43
C GLU A 398 20.54 -3.53 -10.43
N GLU A 399 19.68 -3.56 -9.40
CA GLU A 399 19.74 -4.57 -8.34
C GLU A 399 19.45 -5.99 -8.86
N ILE A 400 18.42 -6.14 -9.70
CA ILE A 400 18.13 -7.45 -10.31
C ILE A 400 19.25 -7.88 -11.25
N SER A 401 19.83 -6.96 -12.01
CA SER A 401 21.01 -7.23 -12.86
C SER A 401 22.22 -7.65 -12.03
N GLY A 402 22.38 -7.07 -10.82
CA GLY A 402 23.38 -7.47 -9.85
C GLY A 402 23.21 -8.90 -9.35
N VAL A 403 21.97 -9.33 -9.06
CA VAL A 403 21.68 -10.74 -8.69
C VAL A 403 21.99 -11.69 -9.83
N LEU A 404 21.65 -11.35 -11.08
CA LEU A 404 22.03 -12.15 -12.25
C LEU A 404 23.55 -12.26 -12.40
N THR A 405 24.28 -11.18 -12.19
CA THR A 405 25.74 -11.15 -12.24
C THR A 405 26.33 -12.05 -11.17
N ASP A 406 25.88 -11.96 -9.93
CA ASP A 406 26.32 -12.81 -8.83
C ASP A 406 26.11 -14.31 -9.17
N TYR A 407 24.96 -14.65 -9.74
CA TYR A 407 24.66 -16.01 -10.16
C TYR A 407 25.66 -16.52 -11.24
N HIS A 408 25.94 -15.72 -12.27
CA HIS A 408 26.88 -16.06 -13.33
C HIS A 408 28.32 -16.13 -12.85
N ASP A 409 28.70 -15.31 -11.88
CA ASP A 409 30.03 -15.32 -11.28
C ASP A 409 30.21 -16.48 -10.28
N GLY A 410 29.19 -17.32 -10.08
CA GLY A 410 29.22 -18.48 -9.20
C GLY A 410 29.21 -18.15 -7.73
N VAL A 411 28.70 -16.96 -7.36
CA VAL A 411 28.43 -16.60 -5.95
C VAL A 411 27.44 -17.61 -5.36
N SER A 412 27.73 -18.10 -4.16
CA SER A 412 26.83 -19.08 -3.52
C SER A 412 25.48 -18.46 -3.13
N PRO A 413 24.39 -19.26 -3.06
CA PRO A 413 23.08 -18.74 -2.59
C PRO A 413 23.20 -18.02 -1.25
N LYS A 414 23.91 -18.63 -0.29
CA LYS A 414 24.12 -18.05 1.04
C LYS A 414 24.75 -16.66 0.97
N GLU A 415 25.76 -16.47 0.12
CA GLU A 415 26.44 -15.18 0.00
C GLU A 415 25.59 -14.16 -0.76
N CYS A 416 24.83 -14.60 -1.78
CA CYS A 416 23.90 -13.71 -2.48
C CYS A 416 22.84 -13.14 -1.52
N PHE A 417 22.14 -13.98 -0.76
CA PHE A 417 21.19 -13.51 0.27
C PHE A 417 21.87 -12.65 1.34
N ALA A 418 23.09 -13.00 1.77
CA ALA A 418 23.83 -12.18 2.73
C ALA A 418 24.17 -10.77 2.17
N LYS A 419 24.39 -10.62 0.86
CA LYS A 419 24.57 -9.31 0.22
C LYS A 419 23.30 -8.48 0.29
N ILE A 420 22.11 -9.09 0.05
CA ILE A 420 20.81 -8.42 0.16
C ILE A 420 20.62 -7.92 1.59
N HIS A 421 20.83 -8.77 2.60
CA HIS A 421 20.71 -8.40 4.01
C HIS A 421 21.70 -7.32 4.47
N ARG A 422 22.89 -7.23 3.87
CA ARG A 422 23.83 -6.15 4.17
C ARG A 422 23.39 -4.82 3.60
N LYS A 423 22.68 -4.82 2.49
CA LYS A 423 22.22 -3.62 1.81
C LYS A 423 20.88 -3.13 2.35
N TYR A 424 19.99 -4.05 2.66
CA TYR A 424 18.64 -3.78 3.14
C TYR A 424 18.41 -4.40 4.51
N ASN A 425 17.85 -3.63 5.40
CA ASN A 425 17.65 -4.03 6.80
C ASN A 425 16.25 -4.60 7.00
N GLU A 426 16.13 -5.91 7.22
CA GLU A 426 14.83 -6.55 7.52
C GLU A 426 14.19 -6.10 8.84
N PHE A 427 14.99 -5.54 9.78
CA PHE A 427 14.50 -5.04 11.07
C PHE A 427 13.92 -3.61 10.98
N ASP A 428 14.02 -2.97 9.83
CA ASP A 428 13.40 -1.69 9.52
C ASP A 428 12.20 -1.93 8.59
N SER A 429 11.03 -1.43 8.97
CA SER A 429 9.80 -1.60 8.18
C SER A 429 9.96 -1.18 6.72
N HIS A 430 10.75 -0.12 6.46
CA HIS A 430 11.01 0.33 5.09
C HIS A 430 11.84 -0.68 4.30
N GLY A 431 12.94 -1.17 4.88
CA GLY A 431 13.77 -2.21 4.26
C GLY A 431 13.03 -3.54 4.10
N TRP A 432 12.23 -3.92 5.12
CA TRP A 432 11.47 -5.17 5.12
C TRP A 432 10.44 -5.23 3.99
N CYS A 433 9.69 -4.14 3.76
CA CYS A 433 8.54 -4.10 2.87
C CYS A 433 8.82 -3.43 1.51
N HIS A 434 10.05 -2.93 1.26
CA HIS A 434 10.37 -2.25 0.00
C HIS A 434 10.39 -3.22 -1.18
N THR A 435 9.88 -2.77 -2.34
CA THR A 435 9.82 -3.55 -3.59
C THR A 435 11.18 -4.15 -3.98
N ILE A 436 12.26 -3.38 -3.92
CA ILE A 436 13.57 -3.79 -4.45
C ILE A 436 14.15 -5.01 -3.74
N PRO A 437 14.37 -5.04 -2.40
CA PRO A 437 14.92 -6.21 -1.74
C PRO A 437 14.06 -7.47 -1.93
N ASN A 438 12.73 -7.33 -1.92
CA ASN A 438 11.82 -8.45 -2.13
C ASN A 438 11.89 -8.99 -3.57
N ALA A 439 11.99 -8.13 -4.58
CA ALA A 439 12.24 -8.57 -5.96
C ALA A 439 13.60 -9.27 -6.13
N MET A 440 14.65 -8.80 -5.43
CA MET A 440 15.96 -9.46 -5.41
C MET A 440 15.86 -10.85 -4.80
N ILE A 441 15.12 -11.02 -3.69
CA ILE A 441 14.91 -12.31 -3.02
C ILE A 441 14.18 -13.28 -3.94
N VAL A 442 13.07 -12.85 -4.58
CA VAL A 442 12.35 -13.68 -5.55
C VAL A 442 13.28 -14.08 -6.68
N THR A 443 14.02 -13.15 -7.27
CA THR A 443 14.98 -13.42 -8.36
C THR A 443 16.06 -14.44 -7.95
N ALA A 444 16.69 -14.24 -6.79
CA ALA A 444 17.70 -15.16 -6.27
C ALA A 444 17.12 -16.55 -6.01
N SER A 445 15.92 -16.62 -5.42
CA SER A 445 15.25 -17.89 -5.12
C SER A 445 14.91 -18.68 -6.39
N LEU A 446 14.47 -18.01 -7.45
CA LEU A 446 14.22 -18.63 -8.76
C LEU A 446 15.52 -19.17 -9.38
N LEU A 447 16.59 -18.38 -9.40
CA LEU A 447 17.87 -18.75 -9.98
C LEU A 447 18.52 -19.93 -9.23
N TYR A 448 18.69 -19.81 -7.92
CA TYR A 448 19.35 -20.83 -7.11
C TYR A 448 18.46 -22.06 -6.82
N GLY A 449 17.15 -21.90 -6.93
CA GLY A 449 16.19 -22.99 -6.97
C GLY A 449 16.27 -23.82 -8.25
N ASN A 450 16.80 -23.23 -9.34
CA ASN A 450 17.00 -23.90 -10.63
C ASN A 450 15.71 -24.51 -11.20
N GLY A 451 14.59 -23.79 -11.08
CA GLY A 451 13.29 -24.22 -11.58
C GLY A 451 12.56 -25.25 -10.72
N ASP A 452 13.14 -25.67 -9.61
CA ASP A 452 12.47 -26.53 -8.63
C ASP A 452 11.51 -25.71 -7.77
N TYR A 453 10.23 -26.08 -7.78
CA TYR A 453 9.16 -25.35 -7.09
C TYR A 453 9.40 -25.28 -5.57
N GLU A 454 9.58 -26.45 -4.94
CA GLU A 454 9.72 -26.57 -3.49
C GLU A 454 10.94 -25.80 -2.97
N LYS A 455 12.07 -26.04 -3.63
CA LYS A 455 13.33 -25.38 -3.25
C LYS A 455 13.25 -23.86 -3.37
N SER A 456 12.61 -23.36 -4.42
CA SER A 456 12.52 -21.91 -4.66
C SER A 456 11.60 -21.19 -3.67
N ILE A 457 10.39 -21.73 -3.41
CA ILE A 457 9.49 -21.10 -2.44
C ILE A 457 10.07 -21.16 -1.02
N CYS A 458 10.73 -22.27 -0.66
CA CYS A 458 11.38 -22.40 0.64
C CYS A 458 12.56 -21.42 0.80
N MET A 459 13.38 -21.21 -0.23
CA MET A 459 14.43 -20.19 -0.20
C MET A 459 13.86 -18.77 -0.06
N ALA A 460 12.77 -18.46 -0.77
CA ALA A 460 12.12 -17.16 -0.72
C ALA A 460 11.59 -16.82 0.68
N VAL A 461 11.07 -17.82 1.39
CA VAL A 461 10.51 -17.67 2.74
C VAL A 461 11.60 -17.72 3.83
N GLU A 462 12.54 -18.67 3.73
CA GLU A 462 13.59 -18.88 4.74
C GLU A 462 14.48 -17.65 4.96
N THR A 463 14.61 -16.80 3.96
CA THR A 463 15.45 -15.61 4.01
C THR A 463 14.82 -14.43 4.75
N GLY A 464 13.56 -14.53 5.23
CA GLY A 464 12.87 -13.42 5.89
C GLY A 464 12.35 -12.37 4.91
N PHE A 465 12.32 -11.10 5.32
CA PHE A 465 11.62 -10.02 4.63
C PHE A 465 10.13 -10.35 4.49
N ASP A 466 9.49 -10.00 3.38
CA ASP A 466 8.06 -10.21 3.16
C ASP A 466 7.80 -11.64 2.65
N THR A 467 7.63 -12.55 3.59
CA THR A 467 7.74 -13.99 3.35
C THR A 467 6.59 -14.57 2.53
N ASP A 468 5.35 -14.19 2.79
CA ASP A 468 4.15 -14.61 2.06
C ASP A 468 4.14 -14.06 0.64
N CYS A 469 4.45 -12.78 0.49
CA CYS A 469 4.58 -12.11 -0.79
C CYS A 469 5.66 -12.77 -1.67
N ASN A 470 6.85 -13.01 -1.11
CA ASN A 470 7.97 -13.62 -1.84
C ASN A 470 7.69 -15.07 -2.21
N GLY A 471 7.12 -15.84 -1.28
CA GLY A 471 6.70 -17.22 -1.50
C GLY A 471 5.62 -17.31 -2.57
N ALA A 472 4.61 -16.45 -2.51
CA ALA A 472 3.53 -16.35 -3.49
C ALA A 472 4.05 -16.06 -4.89
N THR A 473 4.89 -15.04 -5.04
CA THR A 473 5.43 -14.61 -6.34
C THR A 473 6.32 -15.69 -6.97
N ALA A 474 7.24 -16.27 -6.20
CA ALA A 474 8.08 -17.38 -6.69
C ALA A 474 7.24 -18.60 -7.09
N GLY A 475 6.24 -18.94 -6.27
CA GLY A 475 5.31 -20.04 -6.54
C GLY A 475 4.46 -19.82 -7.79
N SER A 476 3.97 -18.62 -8.00
CA SER A 476 3.19 -18.21 -9.18
C SER A 476 3.99 -18.39 -10.48
N ILE A 477 5.22 -17.86 -10.51
CA ILE A 477 6.12 -17.92 -11.68
C ILE A 477 6.46 -19.37 -12.02
N LEU A 478 6.84 -20.17 -11.04
CA LEU A 478 7.23 -21.57 -11.27
C LEU A 478 6.02 -22.46 -11.59
N GLY A 479 4.87 -22.21 -10.98
CA GLY A 479 3.64 -22.87 -11.33
C GLY A 479 3.23 -22.60 -12.78
N MET A 480 3.38 -21.36 -13.25
CA MET A 480 3.16 -21.01 -14.66
C MET A 480 4.18 -21.67 -15.58
N ALA A 481 5.47 -21.71 -15.20
CA ALA A 481 6.50 -22.32 -16.02
C ALA A 481 6.30 -23.83 -16.18
N ASN A 482 6.05 -24.54 -15.08
CA ASN A 482 6.15 -26.00 -15.00
C ASN A 482 4.79 -26.73 -14.91
N GLY A 483 3.69 -26.01 -14.72
CA GLY A 483 2.33 -26.56 -14.57
C GLY A 483 2.06 -27.14 -13.16
N ILE A 484 0.79 -27.51 -12.92
CA ILE A 484 0.32 -28.02 -11.61
C ILE A 484 1.03 -29.33 -11.21
N GLY A 485 1.40 -30.16 -12.19
CA GLY A 485 2.12 -31.41 -11.94
C GLY A 485 3.47 -31.25 -11.26
N SER A 486 4.06 -30.04 -11.26
CA SER A 486 5.33 -29.72 -10.58
C SER A 486 5.17 -29.44 -9.08
N ILE A 487 3.93 -29.24 -8.61
CA ILE A 487 3.63 -28.89 -7.22
C ILE A 487 3.25 -30.16 -6.46
N GLY A 488 4.07 -30.55 -5.49
CA GLY A 488 3.87 -31.78 -4.71
C GLY A 488 2.56 -31.75 -3.91
N ALA A 489 1.95 -32.93 -3.73
CA ALA A 489 0.71 -33.07 -2.97
C ALA A 489 0.80 -32.63 -1.50
N SER A 490 2.00 -32.58 -0.92
CA SER A 490 2.26 -32.03 0.41
C SER A 490 1.92 -30.52 0.50
N TRP A 491 2.07 -29.80 -0.62
CA TRP A 491 1.78 -28.38 -0.72
C TRP A 491 0.31 -28.11 -1.03
N THR A 492 -0.29 -28.89 -1.94
CA THR A 492 -1.65 -28.62 -2.43
C THR A 492 -2.76 -29.17 -1.51
N ARG A 493 -2.48 -30.24 -0.76
CA ARG A 493 -3.51 -30.91 0.07
C ARG A 493 -4.13 -30.02 1.14
N PRO A 494 -3.35 -29.21 1.91
CA PRO A 494 -3.95 -28.31 2.93
C PRO A 494 -4.85 -27.25 2.32
N ILE A 495 -4.61 -26.86 1.08
CA ILE A 495 -5.37 -25.82 0.37
C ILE A 495 -6.74 -26.36 -0.12
N ASN A 496 -6.85 -27.64 -0.43
CA ASN A 496 -8.10 -28.32 -0.72
C ASN A 496 -9.00 -27.61 -1.74
N ASP A 497 -8.41 -27.10 -2.85
CA ASP A 497 -9.11 -26.30 -3.90
C ASP A 497 -9.93 -25.11 -3.37
N THR A 498 -9.65 -24.62 -2.18
CA THR A 498 -10.44 -23.62 -1.48
C THR A 498 -9.63 -22.37 -1.17
N LEU A 499 -10.19 -21.20 -1.52
CA LEU A 499 -9.61 -19.90 -1.24
C LEU A 499 -10.63 -19.00 -0.53
N HIS A 500 -10.29 -18.53 0.66
CA HIS A 500 -11.10 -17.55 1.40
C HIS A 500 -10.67 -16.13 1.04
N THR A 501 -11.64 -15.25 0.76
CA THR A 501 -11.39 -13.84 0.43
C THR A 501 -12.18 -12.91 1.34
N SER A 502 -11.69 -11.68 1.51
CA SER A 502 -12.43 -10.58 2.15
C SER A 502 -13.20 -9.71 1.15
N ILE A 503 -13.32 -10.15 -0.10
CA ILE A 503 -13.96 -9.41 -1.18
C ILE A 503 -15.48 -9.48 -1.03
N PHE A 504 -16.16 -8.35 -1.00
CA PHE A 504 -17.61 -8.27 -0.82
C PHE A 504 -18.35 -8.99 -1.95
N GLY A 505 -19.27 -9.85 -1.56
CA GLY A 505 -20.07 -10.63 -2.50
C GLY A 505 -19.36 -11.84 -3.13
N VAL A 506 -18.10 -12.08 -2.78
CA VAL A 506 -17.29 -13.22 -3.26
C VAL A 506 -17.13 -14.27 -2.16
N GLY A 507 -16.51 -13.92 -1.04
CA GLY A 507 -16.31 -14.84 0.08
C GLY A 507 -15.36 -15.99 -0.26
N THR A 508 -15.81 -17.24 -0.07
CA THR A 508 -15.02 -18.44 -0.37
C THR A 508 -15.24 -18.88 -1.82
N VAL A 509 -14.16 -19.20 -2.52
CA VAL A 509 -14.16 -19.60 -3.94
C VAL A 509 -13.36 -20.89 -4.16
N SER A 510 -13.69 -21.62 -5.23
CA SER A 510 -12.87 -22.73 -5.73
C SER A 510 -11.74 -22.20 -6.61
N ILE A 511 -10.53 -22.69 -6.40
CA ILE A 511 -9.36 -22.35 -7.20
C ILE A 511 -9.55 -22.84 -8.63
N SER A 512 -10.08 -24.06 -8.81
CA SER A 512 -10.40 -24.63 -10.12
C SER A 512 -11.37 -23.75 -10.91
N GLU A 513 -12.38 -23.15 -10.26
CA GLU A 513 -13.28 -22.18 -10.91
C GLU A 513 -12.54 -20.91 -11.35
N ARG A 514 -11.58 -20.43 -10.54
CA ARG A 514 -10.77 -19.25 -10.92
C ARG A 514 -9.90 -19.56 -12.15
N VAL A 515 -9.35 -20.76 -12.24
CA VAL A 515 -8.63 -21.26 -13.42
C VAL A 515 -9.50 -21.24 -14.67
N GLU A 516 -10.71 -21.82 -14.61
CA GLU A 516 -11.66 -21.84 -15.73
C GLU A 516 -11.98 -20.42 -16.22
N ARG A 517 -12.26 -19.50 -15.32
CA ARG A 517 -12.51 -18.09 -15.66
C ARG A 517 -11.30 -17.42 -16.29
N THR A 518 -10.10 -17.72 -15.80
CA THR A 518 -8.86 -17.19 -16.38
C THR A 518 -8.68 -17.64 -17.82
N LEU A 519 -8.97 -18.92 -18.11
CA LEU A 519 -8.91 -19.46 -19.48
C LEU A 519 -9.92 -18.79 -20.42
N LEU A 520 -11.11 -18.43 -19.92
CA LEU A 520 -12.09 -17.65 -20.69
C LEU A 520 -11.54 -16.28 -21.07
N HIS A 521 -10.89 -15.57 -20.13
CA HIS A 521 -10.30 -14.25 -20.40
C HIS A 521 -9.13 -14.31 -21.40
N ILE A 522 -8.35 -15.39 -21.41
CA ILE A 522 -7.32 -15.65 -22.44
C ILE A 522 -8.00 -15.88 -23.81
N GLY A 523 -9.05 -16.71 -23.87
CA GLY A 523 -9.78 -17.05 -25.10
C GLY A 523 -10.49 -15.84 -25.75
N GLU A 524 -10.91 -14.87 -24.98
CA GLU A 524 -11.50 -13.62 -25.50
C GLU A 524 -10.46 -12.77 -26.25
N ASN A 525 -9.18 -12.82 -25.84
CA ASN A 525 -8.10 -12.15 -26.56
C ASN A 525 -7.87 -12.75 -27.95
N ALA A 526 -7.88 -14.07 -28.05
CA ALA A 526 -7.70 -14.77 -29.32
C ALA A 526 -8.81 -14.52 -30.35
N ARG A 527 -9.96 -13.97 -29.93
CA ARG A 527 -11.08 -13.60 -30.84
C ARG A 527 -11.01 -12.14 -31.31
N ARG A 528 -10.18 -11.30 -30.67
CA ARG A 528 -10.00 -9.88 -31.01
C ARG A 528 -8.81 -9.63 -31.92
N THR A 529 -7.84 -10.56 -31.96
CA THR A 529 -6.67 -10.55 -32.87
C THR A 529 -6.97 -11.38 -34.12
#